data_8c359c27abb55726ecc93ac08ecb8e8e
#
_entry.id   8c359c27abb55726ecc93ac08ecb8e8e
#
_cell.length_a   1.000
_cell.length_b   1.000
_cell.length_c   1.000
_cell.angle_alpha   90.00
_cell.angle_beta   90.00
_cell.angle_gamma   90.00
#
_symmetry.space_group_name_H-M   'P 1'
#
loop_
_entity.id
_entity.type
_entity.pdbx_description
1 polymer ?
#
loop_
_entity_poly.entity_id
_entity_poly.type
_entity_poly.pdbx_seq_one_letter_code
_entity_poly.pdbx_strand_id
1 'polypeptide(L)'
;MSFEVGISQLGGTPLMMSAQDMQIGRGESIEDTARVLSRYVHAITIRCFSHDMLLTLAEHATVPVVNALTERSHPCQIMADLQTMIERHGPLDGQIVTWIGDGNNVAASWIEAAARFNFQLRIACPEGYAPPAELTAWARAEGADLVMYDSAIEAATGSQTLVTDVWISMGDEERTRREDFRPFQLNEELLAVAAGDAVVMHCLPAWRGMEITKAVIDGPQSAVFDEAENRLHAQKAVLSWCVSGN
;
A
#
# COMPACT_ATOMS: atom_id res chain seq x y z
N MET A 1 0.69 -12.29 -9.53
CA MET A 1 -0.13 -12.03 -10.77
C MET A 1 0.31 -10.74 -11.47
N SER A 2 0.08 -9.51 -10.93
CA SER A 2 0.38 -8.25 -11.64
C SER A 2 1.84 -8.11 -12.10
N PHE A 3 2.82 -8.45 -11.28
CA PHE A 3 4.22 -8.52 -11.70
C PHE A 3 4.48 -9.54 -12.82
N GLU A 4 3.93 -10.74 -12.70
CA GLU A 4 4.08 -11.81 -13.69
C GLU A 4 3.55 -11.39 -15.07
N VAL A 5 2.32 -10.86 -15.09
CA VAL A 5 1.71 -10.32 -16.31
C VAL A 5 2.51 -9.14 -16.83
N GLY A 6 2.91 -8.22 -15.95
CA GLY A 6 3.69 -7.03 -16.30
C GLY A 6 5.04 -7.36 -16.93
N ILE A 7 5.78 -8.31 -16.36
CA ILE A 7 7.06 -8.80 -16.91
C ILE A 7 6.84 -9.38 -18.31
N SER A 8 5.82 -10.23 -18.48
CA SER A 8 5.49 -10.82 -19.78
C SER A 8 5.13 -9.77 -20.83
N GLN A 9 4.35 -8.76 -20.45
CA GLN A 9 4.00 -7.63 -21.34
C GLN A 9 5.20 -6.76 -21.73
N LEU A 10 6.21 -6.68 -20.86
CA LEU A 10 7.48 -6.00 -21.16
C LEU A 10 8.45 -6.85 -21.99
N GLY A 11 8.07 -8.07 -22.39
CA GLY A 11 8.90 -8.99 -23.15
C GLY A 11 9.87 -9.83 -22.32
N GLY A 12 9.75 -9.78 -20.99
CA GLY A 12 10.53 -10.60 -20.05
C GLY A 12 9.88 -11.96 -19.81
N THR A 13 10.59 -12.82 -19.11
CA THR A 13 10.11 -14.13 -18.64
C THR A 13 10.03 -14.11 -17.11
N PRO A 14 8.83 -14.16 -16.51
CA PRO A 14 8.69 -14.24 -15.06
C PRO A 14 9.02 -15.63 -14.55
N LEU A 15 9.77 -15.70 -13.44
CA LEU A 15 10.01 -16.92 -12.69
C LEU A 15 9.32 -16.78 -11.32
N MET A 16 8.22 -17.53 -11.14
CA MET A 16 7.48 -17.53 -9.87
C MET A 16 8.06 -18.60 -8.95
N MET A 17 8.47 -18.16 -7.76
CA MET A 17 9.03 -19.05 -6.74
C MET A 17 8.27 -18.86 -5.43
N SER A 18 7.82 -19.95 -4.82
CA SER A 18 7.28 -19.90 -3.46
C SER A 18 8.37 -20.14 -2.44
N ALA A 19 8.20 -19.60 -1.23
CA ALA A 19 9.14 -19.85 -0.13
C ALA A 19 9.28 -21.35 0.21
N GLN A 20 8.26 -22.16 -0.11
CA GLN A 20 8.28 -23.61 0.09
C GLN A 20 9.17 -24.34 -0.92
N ASP A 21 9.32 -23.77 -2.11
CA ASP A 21 10.16 -24.32 -3.19
C ASP A 21 11.62 -23.90 -3.06
N MET A 22 11.90 -22.88 -2.26
CA MET A 22 13.23 -22.37 -1.98
C MET A 22 13.85 -23.05 -0.75
N GLN A 23 15.17 -23.14 -0.71
CA GLN A 23 15.88 -23.65 0.47
C GLN A 23 16.02 -22.61 1.60
N ILE A 24 15.46 -21.41 1.42
CA ILE A 24 15.32 -20.40 2.48
C ILE A 24 14.49 -21.02 3.60
N GLY A 25 15.05 -21.11 4.80
CA GLY A 25 14.42 -21.81 5.93
C GLY A 25 14.76 -23.31 6.06
N ARG A 26 15.52 -23.87 5.11
CA ARG A 26 16.11 -25.23 5.20
C ARG A 26 17.63 -25.20 5.36
N GLY A 27 18.20 -24.02 5.70
CA GLY A 27 19.62 -23.85 5.98
C GLY A 27 20.40 -22.98 4.98
N GLU A 28 19.81 -22.57 3.85
CA GLU A 28 20.41 -21.58 2.96
C GLU A 28 20.25 -20.16 3.53
N SER A 29 21.32 -19.39 3.54
CA SER A 29 21.27 -18.00 4.00
C SER A 29 20.62 -17.08 2.96
N ILE A 30 20.04 -15.96 3.42
CA ILE A 30 19.44 -14.95 2.53
C ILE A 30 20.51 -14.35 1.62
N GLU A 31 21.72 -14.16 2.14
CA GLU A 31 22.88 -13.62 1.43
C GLU A 31 23.27 -14.52 0.26
N ASP A 32 23.32 -15.83 0.46
CA ASP A 32 23.68 -16.79 -0.59
C ASP A 32 22.56 -16.90 -1.62
N THR A 33 21.29 -16.93 -1.19
CA THR A 33 20.15 -16.85 -2.08
C THR A 33 20.20 -15.61 -2.96
N ALA A 34 20.51 -14.42 -2.40
CA ALA A 34 20.66 -13.18 -3.15
C ALA A 34 21.74 -13.28 -4.23
N ARG A 35 22.92 -13.81 -3.86
CA ARG A 35 24.05 -14.00 -4.78
C ARG A 35 23.74 -14.97 -5.91
N VAL A 36 23.05 -16.07 -5.60
CA VAL A 36 22.66 -17.08 -6.60
C VAL A 36 21.61 -16.52 -7.56
N LEU A 37 20.52 -15.94 -7.03
CA LEU A 37 19.45 -15.38 -7.87
C LEU A 37 19.96 -14.27 -8.78
N SER A 38 20.87 -13.44 -8.30
CA SER A 38 21.51 -12.37 -9.10
C SER A 38 22.27 -12.89 -10.34
N ARG A 39 22.58 -14.19 -10.40
CA ARG A 39 23.22 -14.81 -11.57
C ARG A 39 22.22 -15.27 -12.63
N TYR A 40 20.96 -15.37 -12.25
CA TYR A 40 19.91 -15.96 -13.11
C TYR A 40 18.91 -14.94 -13.62
N VAL A 41 18.67 -13.84 -12.86
CA VAL A 41 17.61 -12.89 -13.17
C VAL A 41 18.13 -11.45 -13.28
N HIS A 42 17.33 -10.57 -13.89
CA HIS A 42 17.67 -9.15 -14.06
C HIS A 42 17.06 -8.26 -12.96
N ALA A 43 16.08 -8.77 -12.23
CA ALA A 43 15.48 -8.13 -11.06
C ALA A 43 14.82 -9.18 -10.17
N ILE A 44 14.67 -8.89 -8.90
CA ILE A 44 13.96 -9.71 -7.92
C ILE A 44 12.79 -8.89 -7.39
N THR A 45 11.58 -9.44 -7.45
CA THR A 45 10.42 -8.87 -6.75
C THR A 45 10.06 -9.80 -5.60
N ILE A 46 10.00 -9.29 -4.38
CA ILE A 46 9.75 -10.13 -3.21
C ILE A 46 8.58 -9.62 -2.39
N ARG A 47 7.68 -10.54 -2.03
CA ARG A 47 6.67 -10.37 -0.98
C ARG A 47 7.05 -11.30 0.16
N CYS A 48 7.37 -10.75 1.30
CA CYS A 48 7.73 -11.50 2.51
C CYS A 48 7.15 -10.81 3.74
N PHE A 49 7.18 -11.48 4.88
CA PHE A 49 6.78 -10.86 6.13
C PHE A 49 7.89 -9.95 6.65
N SER A 50 9.09 -10.47 6.89
CA SER A 50 10.20 -9.73 7.48
C SER A 50 10.78 -8.67 6.53
N HIS A 51 10.72 -7.41 6.94
CA HIS A 51 11.38 -6.31 6.22
C HIS A 51 12.91 -6.42 6.27
N ASP A 52 13.47 -6.88 7.37
CA ASP A 52 14.91 -7.08 7.53
C ASP A 52 15.44 -8.14 6.54
N MET A 53 14.65 -9.19 6.27
CA MET A 53 14.98 -10.18 5.24
C MET A 53 15.05 -9.54 3.85
N LEU A 54 14.10 -8.64 3.53
CA LEU A 54 14.13 -7.87 2.29
C LEU A 54 15.41 -7.01 2.19
N LEU A 55 15.78 -6.31 3.26
CA LEU A 55 16.98 -5.46 3.30
C LEU A 55 18.25 -6.29 3.11
N THR A 56 18.36 -7.43 3.80
CA THR A 56 19.50 -8.36 3.64
C THR A 56 19.59 -8.87 2.19
N LEU A 57 18.45 -9.25 1.60
CA LEU A 57 18.40 -9.67 0.19
C LEU A 57 18.89 -8.54 -0.74
N ALA A 58 18.42 -7.32 -0.51
CA ALA A 58 18.79 -6.16 -1.34
C ALA A 58 20.27 -5.77 -1.20
N GLU A 59 20.84 -5.90 0.00
CA GLU A 59 22.25 -5.61 0.27
C GLU A 59 23.20 -6.56 -0.47
N HIS A 60 22.82 -7.84 -0.61
CA HIS A 60 23.67 -8.88 -1.19
C HIS A 60 23.35 -9.20 -2.65
N ALA A 61 22.23 -8.72 -3.18
CA ALA A 61 21.91 -8.83 -4.60
C ALA A 61 22.73 -7.86 -5.44
N THR A 62 23.10 -8.29 -6.66
CA THR A 62 23.75 -7.42 -7.67
C THR A 62 22.76 -6.97 -8.74
N VAL A 63 21.49 -7.28 -8.56
CA VAL A 63 20.37 -6.86 -9.40
C VAL A 63 19.34 -6.11 -8.54
N PRO A 64 18.49 -5.27 -9.12
CA PRO A 64 17.45 -4.57 -8.37
C PRO A 64 16.55 -5.52 -7.59
N VAL A 65 16.22 -5.14 -6.35
CA VAL A 65 15.24 -5.81 -5.50
C VAL A 65 14.05 -4.89 -5.27
N VAL A 66 12.87 -5.33 -5.66
CA VAL A 66 11.62 -4.57 -5.54
C VAL A 66 10.79 -5.12 -4.38
N ASN A 67 10.47 -4.26 -3.41
CA ASN A 67 9.54 -4.58 -2.33
C ASN A 67 8.11 -4.68 -2.86
N ALA A 68 7.59 -5.91 -3.02
CA ALA A 68 6.20 -6.13 -3.42
C ALA A 68 5.23 -6.03 -2.24
N LEU A 69 5.67 -6.32 -1.02
CA LEU A 69 5.03 -6.10 0.28
C LEU A 69 5.89 -6.69 1.40
N THR A 70 5.97 -6.01 2.54
CA THR A 70 6.42 -6.54 3.83
C THR A 70 5.45 -6.15 4.95
N GLU A 71 5.67 -6.62 6.19
CA GLU A 71 4.91 -6.16 7.36
C GLU A 71 5.04 -4.65 7.61
N ARG A 72 6.13 -4.05 7.11
CA ARG A 72 6.41 -2.62 7.29
C ARG A 72 5.80 -1.73 6.22
N SER A 73 5.79 -2.18 4.95
CA SER A 73 5.37 -1.30 3.85
C SER A 73 4.85 -2.06 2.62
N HIS A 74 4.03 -1.37 1.83
CA HIS A 74 3.47 -1.83 0.55
C HIS A 74 3.67 -0.79 -0.57
N PRO A 75 4.91 -0.43 -0.94
CA PRO A 75 5.20 0.71 -1.81
C PRO A 75 4.60 0.56 -3.22
N CYS A 76 4.54 -0.66 -3.76
CA CYS A 76 3.95 -0.91 -5.08
C CYS A 76 2.43 -0.68 -5.11
N GLN A 77 1.74 -0.76 -3.97
CA GLN A 77 0.34 -0.38 -3.87
C GLN A 77 0.21 1.13 -3.99
N ILE A 78 0.98 1.87 -3.20
CA ILE A 78 0.93 3.32 -3.19
C ILE A 78 1.23 3.93 -4.57
N MET A 79 2.16 3.36 -5.33
CA MET A 79 2.42 3.83 -6.69
C MET A 79 1.18 3.71 -7.60
N ALA A 80 0.39 2.65 -7.44
CA ALA A 80 -0.87 2.47 -8.17
C ALA A 80 -1.98 3.42 -7.65
N ASP A 81 -2.02 3.63 -6.35
CA ASP A 81 -2.99 4.53 -5.70
C ASP A 81 -2.76 5.98 -6.16
N LEU A 82 -1.51 6.44 -6.15
CA LEU A 82 -1.13 7.78 -6.64
C LEU A 82 -1.43 7.94 -8.13
N GLN A 83 -1.18 6.91 -8.95
CA GLN A 83 -1.56 6.91 -10.36
C GLN A 83 -3.08 7.05 -10.51
N THR A 84 -3.87 6.31 -9.73
CA THR A 84 -5.33 6.37 -9.75
C THR A 84 -5.84 7.76 -9.36
N MET A 85 -5.24 8.38 -8.35
CA MET A 85 -5.56 9.77 -7.96
C MET A 85 -5.28 10.75 -9.10
N ILE A 86 -4.12 10.63 -9.74
CA ILE A 86 -3.74 11.51 -10.88
C ILE A 86 -4.73 11.34 -12.04
N GLU A 87 -5.16 10.13 -12.33
CA GLU A 87 -6.12 9.86 -13.40
C GLU A 87 -7.53 10.39 -13.08
N ARG A 88 -7.91 10.44 -11.80
CA ARG A 88 -9.23 10.88 -11.35
C ARG A 88 -9.31 12.38 -11.08
N HIS A 89 -8.27 12.96 -10.48
CA HIS A 89 -8.28 14.34 -9.98
C HIS A 89 -7.19 15.23 -10.57
N GLY A 90 -6.28 14.68 -11.39
CA GLY A 90 -5.13 15.44 -11.89
C GLY A 90 -3.96 15.47 -10.91
N PRO A 91 -3.11 16.50 -10.95
CA PRO A 91 -1.90 16.58 -10.14
C PRO A 91 -2.16 16.37 -8.64
N LEU A 92 -1.23 15.71 -7.95
CA LEU A 92 -1.34 15.42 -6.51
C LEU A 92 -1.27 16.68 -5.62
N ASP A 93 -0.69 17.75 -6.15
CA ASP A 93 -0.44 19.01 -5.42
C ASP A 93 -1.72 19.57 -4.81
N GLY A 94 -1.74 19.70 -3.48
CA GLY A 94 -2.87 20.22 -2.73
C GLY A 94 -4.07 19.29 -2.58
N GLN A 95 -4.03 18.06 -3.09
CA GLN A 95 -5.08 17.08 -2.82
C GLN A 95 -5.10 16.67 -1.35
N ILE A 96 -6.27 16.28 -0.87
CA ILE A 96 -6.48 15.77 0.48
C ILE A 96 -6.83 14.29 0.40
N VAL A 97 -5.98 13.45 0.98
CA VAL A 97 -6.18 12.01 1.13
C VAL A 97 -6.49 11.70 2.57
N THR A 98 -7.50 10.89 2.81
CA THR A 98 -7.81 10.41 4.16
C THR A 98 -7.73 8.89 4.22
N TRP A 99 -6.79 8.42 5.05
CA TRP A 99 -6.71 7.04 5.50
C TRP A 99 -7.64 6.81 6.68
N ILE A 100 -8.44 5.74 6.64
CA ILE A 100 -9.42 5.40 7.68
C ILE A 100 -9.29 3.92 8.02
N GLY A 101 -8.87 3.60 9.25
CA GLY A 101 -8.74 2.22 9.71
C GLY A 101 -7.45 1.94 10.48
N ASP A 102 -6.86 0.77 10.28
CA ASP A 102 -5.66 0.32 10.98
C ASP A 102 -4.40 1.08 10.51
N GLY A 103 -3.52 1.46 11.43
CA GLY A 103 -2.22 2.04 11.15
C GLY A 103 -1.20 1.02 10.63
N ASN A 104 -1.62 0.14 9.73
CA ASN A 104 -0.87 -0.99 9.19
C ASN A 104 0.23 -0.57 8.18
N ASN A 105 0.81 -1.55 7.49
CA ASN A 105 1.85 -1.34 6.49
C ASN A 105 1.40 -0.53 5.26
N VAL A 106 0.11 -0.53 4.92
CA VAL A 106 -0.42 0.31 3.83
C VAL A 106 -0.53 1.76 4.30
N ALA A 107 -1.04 2.01 5.53
CA ALA A 107 -1.01 3.32 6.17
C ALA A 107 0.42 3.87 6.28
N ALA A 108 1.38 3.02 6.68
CA ALA A 108 2.79 3.39 6.72
C ALA A 108 3.31 3.85 5.35
N SER A 109 2.94 3.16 4.29
CA SER A 109 3.34 3.53 2.92
C SER A 109 2.68 4.82 2.43
N TRP A 110 1.45 5.12 2.85
CA TRP A 110 0.82 6.42 2.63
C TRP A 110 1.57 7.56 3.35
N ILE A 111 2.06 7.32 4.57
CA ILE A 111 2.89 8.29 5.31
C ILE A 111 4.21 8.53 4.57
N GLU A 112 4.86 7.47 4.09
CA GLU A 112 6.10 7.57 3.29
C GLU A 112 5.84 8.34 1.98
N ALA A 113 4.70 8.13 1.33
CA ALA A 113 4.32 8.88 0.13
C ALA A 113 4.06 10.36 0.42
N ALA A 114 3.37 10.70 1.52
CA ALA A 114 3.12 12.09 1.90
C ALA A 114 4.43 12.87 2.16
N ALA A 115 5.50 12.19 2.58
CA ALA A 115 6.83 12.78 2.73
C ALA A 115 7.57 13.01 1.39
N ARG A 116 7.07 12.48 0.27
CA ARG A 116 7.71 12.54 -1.06
C ARG A 116 6.89 13.27 -2.10
N PHE A 117 5.58 13.34 -1.90
CA PHE A 117 4.63 13.97 -2.82
C PHE A 117 3.85 15.07 -2.08
N ASN A 118 3.52 16.14 -2.77
CA ASN A 118 2.89 17.32 -2.17
C ASN A 118 1.35 17.16 -2.12
N PHE A 119 0.85 16.32 -1.20
CA PHE A 119 -0.56 16.23 -0.85
C PHE A 119 -0.73 16.20 0.67
N GLN A 120 -1.90 16.60 1.17
CA GLN A 120 -2.23 16.44 2.58
C GLN A 120 -2.68 15.03 2.88
N LEU A 121 -2.05 14.37 3.86
CA LEU A 121 -2.51 13.08 4.39
C LEU A 121 -3.18 13.27 5.74
N ARG A 122 -4.42 12.84 5.84
CA ARG A 122 -5.16 12.73 7.08
C ARG A 122 -5.30 11.27 7.47
N ILE A 123 -5.06 10.96 8.74
CA ILE A 123 -5.13 9.59 9.25
C ILE A 123 -6.12 9.54 10.41
N ALA A 124 -7.12 8.67 10.30
CA ALA A 124 -8.07 8.37 11.35
C ALA A 124 -7.96 6.87 11.71
N CYS A 125 -7.43 6.59 12.91
CA CYS A 125 -7.29 5.26 13.45
C CYS A 125 -7.97 5.17 14.82
N PRO A 126 -8.51 3.99 15.21
CA PRO A 126 -8.93 3.77 16.60
C PRO A 126 -7.77 3.95 17.58
N GLU A 127 -8.08 4.27 18.82
CA GLU A 127 -7.09 4.34 19.89
C GLU A 127 -6.32 3.01 20.02
N GLY A 128 -4.99 3.09 20.09
CA GLY A 128 -4.10 1.93 20.15
C GLY A 128 -3.71 1.31 18.78
N TYR A 129 -4.31 1.79 17.67
CA TYR A 129 -4.03 1.26 16.33
C TYR A 129 -3.40 2.31 15.38
N ALA A 130 -2.85 3.37 15.94
CA ALA A 130 -2.15 4.39 15.16
C ALA A 130 -0.85 3.86 14.56
N PRO A 131 -0.40 4.40 13.41
CA PRO A 131 0.92 4.10 12.86
C PRO A 131 2.04 4.41 13.86
N PRO A 132 3.24 3.78 13.69
CA PRO A 132 4.38 4.04 14.58
C PRO A 132 4.71 5.54 14.70
N ALA A 133 4.87 6.03 15.93
CA ALA A 133 5.11 7.44 16.21
C ALA A 133 6.40 7.96 15.57
N GLU A 134 7.45 7.13 15.50
CA GLU A 134 8.70 7.45 14.82
C GLU A 134 8.51 7.68 13.32
N LEU A 135 7.62 6.93 12.65
CA LEU A 135 7.34 7.10 11.23
C LEU A 135 6.61 8.43 10.96
N THR A 136 5.61 8.75 11.77
CA THR A 136 4.87 10.01 11.64
C THR A 136 5.76 11.23 11.95
N ALA A 137 6.66 11.12 12.93
CA ALA A 137 7.63 12.15 13.27
C ALA A 137 8.65 12.35 12.14
N TRP A 138 9.16 11.26 11.56
CA TRP A 138 10.05 11.30 10.41
C TRP A 138 9.38 11.98 9.21
N ALA A 139 8.17 11.57 8.85
CA ALA A 139 7.46 12.15 7.70
C ALA A 139 7.24 13.66 7.84
N ARG A 140 6.87 14.13 9.04
CA ARG A 140 6.73 15.56 9.33
C ARG A 140 8.08 16.31 9.22
N ALA A 141 9.17 15.68 9.66
CA ALA A 141 10.51 16.26 9.52
C ALA A 141 10.95 16.34 8.05
N GLU A 142 10.49 15.42 7.19
CA GLU A 142 10.67 15.47 5.73
C GLU A 142 9.72 16.45 5.03
N GLY A 143 8.82 17.11 5.76
CA GLY A 143 7.91 18.15 5.23
C GLY A 143 6.51 17.65 4.87
N ALA A 144 6.13 16.44 5.24
CA ALA A 144 4.78 15.93 4.99
C ALA A 144 3.70 16.77 5.68
N ASP A 145 2.65 17.15 4.96
CA ASP A 145 1.41 17.68 5.54
C ASP A 145 0.58 16.50 6.07
N LEU A 146 0.89 16.10 7.31
CA LEU A 146 0.32 14.92 7.97
C LEU A 146 -0.45 15.31 9.21
N VAL A 147 -1.76 15.01 9.24
CA VAL A 147 -2.67 15.31 10.35
C VAL A 147 -3.31 14.01 10.87
N MET A 148 -3.26 13.81 12.19
CA MET A 148 -3.93 12.70 12.86
C MET A 148 -5.28 13.15 13.41
N TYR A 149 -6.30 12.31 13.30
CA TYR A 149 -7.65 12.55 13.77
C TYR A 149 -8.16 11.39 14.62
N ASP A 150 -8.89 11.70 15.67
CA ASP A 150 -9.61 10.72 16.49
C ASP A 150 -11.01 10.40 15.93
N SER A 151 -11.48 11.20 14.98
CA SER A 151 -12.78 11.08 14.33
C SER A 151 -12.64 10.85 12.83
N ALA A 152 -13.17 9.72 12.35
CA ALA A 152 -13.19 9.41 10.93
C ALA A 152 -13.99 10.43 10.10
N ILE A 153 -15.11 10.94 10.65
CA ILE A 153 -15.95 11.96 9.99
C ILE A 153 -15.22 13.29 9.83
N GLU A 154 -14.49 13.73 10.86
CA GLU A 154 -13.71 14.96 10.79
C GLU A 154 -12.57 14.83 9.78
N ALA A 155 -11.88 13.69 9.79
CA ALA A 155 -10.80 13.40 8.83
C ALA A 155 -11.31 13.39 7.38
N ALA A 156 -12.46 12.74 7.14
CA ALA A 156 -13.04 12.58 5.81
C ALA A 156 -13.61 13.89 5.23
N THR A 157 -13.94 14.88 6.09
CA THR A 157 -14.60 16.11 5.65
C THR A 157 -13.79 16.85 4.58
N GLY A 158 -14.36 16.98 3.38
CA GLY A 158 -13.77 17.68 2.23
C GLY A 158 -12.60 16.96 1.56
N SER A 159 -12.34 15.68 1.89
CA SER A 159 -11.28 14.88 1.27
C SER A 159 -11.64 14.47 -0.14
N GLN A 160 -10.69 14.55 -1.08
CA GLN A 160 -10.86 14.08 -2.45
C GLN A 160 -10.66 12.57 -2.58
N THR A 161 -9.89 11.95 -1.69
CA THR A 161 -9.65 10.51 -1.72
C THR A 161 -9.83 9.92 -0.33
N LEU A 162 -10.66 8.91 -0.22
CA LEU A 162 -10.86 8.11 1.00
C LEU A 162 -10.27 6.72 0.78
N VAL A 163 -9.38 6.30 1.66
CA VAL A 163 -8.67 5.02 1.56
C VAL A 163 -8.88 4.21 2.83
N THR A 164 -9.12 2.93 2.68
CA THR A 164 -9.16 1.98 3.80
C THR A 164 -8.55 0.64 3.41
N ASP A 165 -8.32 -0.21 4.40
CA ASP A 165 -7.87 -1.59 4.26
C ASP A 165 -8.56 -2.47 5.30
N VAL A 166 -8.39 -3.78 5.19
CA VAL A 166 -8.97 -4.75 6.13
C VAL A 166 -8.61 -4.42 7.58
N TRP A 167 -9.57 -4.58 8.48
CA TRP A 167 -9.33 -4.38 9.92
C TRP A 167 -8.56 -5.51 10.58
N ILE A 168 -8.63 -6.71 9.99
CA ILE A 168 -8.05 -7.93 10.55
C ILE A 168 -7.06 -8.48 9.54
N SER A 169 -5.79 -8.33 9.86
CA SER A 169 -4.69 -8.92 9.10
C SER A 169 -4.35 -10.32 9.63
N MET A 170 -3.54 -11.08 8.89
CA MET A 170 -3.11 -12.41 9.32
C MET A 170 -2.34 -12.34 10.66
N GLY A 171 -2.88 -12.99 11.70
CA GLY A 171 -2.29 -13.04 13.05
C GLY A 171 -3.00 -12.17 14.08
N ASP A 172 -4.03 -11.42 13.71
CA ASP A 172 -4.78 -10.55 14.61
C ASP A 172 -5.92 -11.27 15.35
N GLU A 173 -6.25 -10.78 16.57
CA GLU A 173 -7.42 -11.24 17.33
C GLU A 173 -8.71 -10.59 16.83
N GLU A 174 -9.58 -11.40 16.22
CA GLU A 174 -10.73 -10.98 15.43
C GLU A 174 -11.80 -10.20 16.22
N ARG A 175 -12.10 -10.58 17.47
CA ARG A 175 -13.28 -10.08 18.18
C ARG A 175 -13.13 -8.64 18.70
N THR A 176 -12.02 -8.32 19.31
CA THR A 176 -11.77 -6.99 19.92
C THR A 176 -11.61 -5.94 18.83
N ARG A 177 -10.89 -6.24 17.75
CA ARG A 177 -10.69 -5.31 16.64
C ARG A 177 -11.99 -4.90 15.97
N ARG A 178 -12.98 -5.79 15.82
CA ARG A 178 -14.27 -5.44 15.17
C ARG A 178 -15.03 -4.35 15.91
N GLU A 179 -15.01 -4.35 17.22
CA GLU A 179 -15.75 -3.35 18.04
C GLU A 179 -15.03 -2.00 17.99
N ASP A 180 -13.71 -1.97 18.11
CA ASP A 180 -12.90 -0.75 18.10
C ASP A 180 -12.94 -0.05 16.72
N PHE A 181 -12.93 -0.82 15.64
CA PHE A 181 -12.91 -0.29 14.28
C PHE A 181 -14.28 0.10 13.73
N ARG A 182 -15.38 -0.29 14.36
CA ARG A 182 -16.72 0.00 13.86
C ARG A 182 -17.00 1.48 13.60
N PRO A 183 -16.54 2.45 14.42
CA PRO A 183 -16.68 3.88 14.14
C PRO A 183 -15.85 4.37 12.94
N PHE A 184 -14.91 3.54 12.46
CA PHE A 184 -14.01 3.83 11.34
C PHE A 184 -14.40 3.05 10.07
N GLN A 185 -15.63 2.54 9.98
CA GLN A 185 -16.12 1.92 8.75
C GLN A 185 -16.30 2.96 7.67
N LEU A 186 -15.70 2.75 6.50
CA LEU A 186 -15.95 3.58 5.33
C LEU A 186 -17.35 3.30 4.78
N ASN A 187 -18.28 4.15 5.13
CA ASN A 187 -19.70 4.05 4.86
C ASN A 187 -20.23 5.30 4.14
N GLU A 188 -21.53 5.31 3.86
CA GLU A 188 -22.20 6.38 3.14
C GLU A 188 -22.17 7.72 3.90
N GLU A 189 -22.11 7.71 5.24
CA GLU A 189 -22.02 8.94 6.05
C GLU A 189 -20.64 9.59 5.90
N LEU A 190 -19.56 8.79 5.92
CA LEU A 190 -18.20 9.27 5.68
C LEU A 190 -18.06 9.79 4.24
N LEU A 191 -18.63 9.08 3.27
CA LEU A 191 -18.60 9.49 1.88
C LEU A 191 -19.38 10.79 1.64
N ALA A 192 -20.49 11.00 2.35
CA ALA A 192 -21.33 12.20 2.22
C ALA A 192 -20.66 13.50 2.70
N VAL A 193 -19.68 13.43 3.61
CA VAL A 193 -18.94 14.60 4.10
C VAL A 193 -17.64 14.86 3.32
N ALA A 194 -17.22 13.93 2.48
CA ALA A 194 -16.09 14.10 1.58
C ALA A 194 -16.40 15.09 0.45
N ALA A 195 -15.43 15.39 -0.39
CA ALA A 195 -15.64 16.21 -1.59
C ALA A 195 -16.70 15.56 -2.49
N GLY A 196 -17.49 16.37 -3.21
CA GLY A 196 -18.59 15.86 -4.03
C GLY A 196 -18.15 14.92 -5.17
N ASP A 197 -16.90 15.04 -5.59
CA ASP A 197 -16.22 14.19 -6.57
C ASP A 197 -15.21 13.22 -5.93
N ALA A 198 -15.28 13.01 -4.62
CA ALA A 198 -14.37 12.14 -3.91
C ALA A 198 -14.35 10.72 -4.49
N VAL A 199 -13.18 10.10 -4.51
CA VAL A 199 -13.01 8.70 -4.87
C VAL A 199 -12.68 7.84 -3.66
N VAL A 200 -13.11 6.59 -3.72
CA VAL A 200 -12.87 5.57 -2.69
C VAL A 200 -11.90 4.53 -3.24
N MET A 201 -10.87 4.23 -2.47
CA MET A 201 -9.83 3.24 -2.79
C MET A 201 -9.69 2.21 -1.69
N HIS A 202 -9.26 1.01 -2.08
CA HIS A 202 -9.00 -0.14 -1.22
C HIS A 202 -8.09 -1.14 -1.93
N CYS A 203 -6.97 -1.47 -1.33
CA CYS A 203 -5.95 -2.34 -1.94
C CYS A 203 -6.43 -3.78 -2.24
N LEU A 204 -7.64 -4.16 -1.80
CA LEU A 204 -8.24 -5.49 -1.92
C LEU A 204 -7.35 -6.63 -1.34
N PRO A 205 -7.95 -7.72 -0.83
CA PRO A 205 -9.39 -8.03 -0.81
C PRO A 205 -10.17 -7.21 0.24
N ALA A 206 -11.41 -6.86 -0.04
CA ALA A 206 -12.28 -6.11 0.87
C ALA A 206 -13.38 -6.99 1.48
N TRP A 207 -13.70 -6.72 2.75
CA TRP A 207 -14.77 -7.41 3.47
C TRP A 207 -15.99 -6.48 3.60
N ARG A 208 -16.88 -6.56 2.61
CA ARG A 208 -18.11 -5.75 2.56
C ARG A 208 -18.94 -5.92 3.83
N GLY A 209 -19.24 -4.78 4.47
CA GLY A 209 -19.95 -4.72 5.76
C GLY A 209 -19.02 -4.78 6.99
N MET A 210 -17.71 -4.89 6.76
CA MET A 210 -16.66 -4.70 7.77
C MET A 210 -16.04 -3.30 7.62
N GLU A 211 -14.82 -3.19 7.08
CA GLU A 211 -14.10 -1.93 6.90
C GLU A 211 -14.77 -0.99 5.88
N ILE A 212 -15.53 -1.55 4.94
CA ILE A 212 -16.22 -0.79 3.91
C ILE A 212 -17.63 -1.36 3.64
N THR A 213 -18.63 -0.49 3.46
CA THR A 213 -19.97 -0.95 3.10
C THR A 213 -20.05 -1.39 1.64
N LYS A 214 -21.03 -2.27 1.34
CA LYS A 214 -21.30 -2.69 -0.03
C LYS A 214 -21.69 -1.49 -0.92
N ALA A 215 -22.48 -0.56 -0.39
CA ALA A 215 -22.95 0.60 -1.15
C ALA A 215 -21.80 1.52 -1.57
N VAL A 216 -20.78 1.67 -0.72
CA VAL A 216 -19.60 2.49 -1.01
C VAL A 216 -18.66 1.81 -2.00
N ILE A 217 -18.26 0.56 -1.74
CA ILE A 217 -17.28 -0.12 -2.61
C ILE A 217 -17.82 -0.47 -4.00
N ASP A 218 -19.12 -0.74 -4.11
CA ASP A 218 -19.79 -1.03 -5.39
C ASP A 218 -20.45 0.24 -5.99
N GLY A 219 -20.30 1.40 -5.33
CA GLY A 219 -20.88 2.68 -5.72
C GLY A 219 -20.10 3.41 -6.82
N PRO A 220 -20.67 4.50 -7.36
CA PRO A 220 -20.09 5.23 -8.51
C PRO A 220 -18.79 5.98 -8.18
N GLN A 221 -18.51 6.25 -6.90
CA GLN A 221 -17.29 6.91 -6.44
C GLN A 221 -16.16 5.91 -6.13
N SER A 222 -16.41 4.60 -6.26
CA SER A 222 -15.40 3.57 -6.06
C SER A 222 -14.43 3.52 -7.24
N ALA A 223 -13.13 3.58 -6.95
CA ALA A 223 -12.05 3.41 -7.90
C ALA A 223 -11.25 2.12 -7.66
N VAL A 224 -11.73 1.21 -6.80
CA VAL A 224 -10.99 0.03 -6.34
C VAL A 224 -10.55 -0.91 -7.47
N PHE A 225 -11.29 -0.98 -8.57
CA PHE A 225 -10.91 -1.83 -9.71
C PHE A 225 -9.94 -1.12 -10.66
N ASP A 226 -10.03 0.20 -10.83
CA ASP A 226 -9.05 0.99 -11.56
C ASP A 226 -7.71 1.02 -10.81
N GLU A 227 -7.77 1.18 -9.47
CA GLU A 227 -6.63 1.04 -8.56
C GLU A 227 -5.96 -0.34 -8.70
N ALA A 228 -6.75 -1.42 -8.72
CA ALA A 228 -6.24 -2.78 -8.91
C ALA A 228 -5.62 -2.98 -10.30
N GLU A 229 -6.18 -2.39 -11.36
CA GLU A 229 -5.59 -2.37 -12.71
C GLU A 229 -4.30 -1.56 -12.73
N ASN A 230 -4.26 -0.41 -12.10
CA ASN A 230 -3.09 0.45 -12.01
C ASN A 230 -1.89 -0.22 -11.32
N ARG A 231 -2.12 -1.24 -10.50
CA ARG A 231 -1.04 -2.12 -10.02
C ARG A 231 -0.21 -2.71 -11.15
N LEU A 232 -0.85 -3.13 -12.25
CA LEU A 232 -0.14 -3.65 -13.41
C LEU A 232 0.71 -2.57 -14.07
N HIS A 233 0.16 -1.37 -14.25
CA HIS A 233 0.82 -0.28 -14.96
C HIS A 233 1.97 0.32 -14.13
N ALA A 234 1.74 0.64 -12.87
CA ALA A 234 2.75 1.15 -11.96
C ALA A 234 3.92 0.16 -11.76
N GLN A 235 3.62 -1.13 -11.61
CA GLN A 235 4.67 -2.15 -11.45
C GLN A 235 5.49 -2.36 -12.72
N LYS A 236 4.91 -2.23 -13.93
CA LYS A 236 5.68 -2.20 -15.19
C LYS A 236 6.64 -1.01 -15.23
N ALA A 237 6.18 0.16 -14.81
CA ALA A 237 7.03 1.36 -14.77
C ALA A 237 8.19 1.18 -13.77
N VAL A 238 7.91 0.68 -12.56
CA VAL A 238 8.94 0.38 -11.55
C VAL A 238 9.96 -0.62 -12.07
N LEU A 239 9.52 -1.72 -12.69
CA LEU A 239 10.41 -2.74 -13.25
C LEU A 239 11.27 -2.15 -14.38
N SER A 240 10.66 -1.41 -15.31
CA SER A 240 11.38 -0.76 -16.40
C SER A 240 12.44 0.18 -15.88
N TRP A 241 12.09 1.05 -14.91
CA TRP A 241 13.03 1.97 -14.28
C TRP A 241 14.18 1.24 -13.56
N CYS A 242 13.87 0.21 -12.78
CA CYS A 242 14.87 -0.56 -12.06
C CYS A 242 15.86 -1.30 -12.98
N VAL A 243 15.39 -1.85 -14.11
CA VAL A 243 16.21 -2.67 -15.01
C VAL A 243 16.97 -1.81 -16.02
N SER A 244 16.38 -0.71 -16.51
CA SER A 244 17.02 0.15 -17.52
C SER A 244 17.95 1.21 -16.91
N GLY A 245 17.81 1.51 -15.62
CA GLY A 245 18.61 2.54 -14.94
C GLY A 245 18.30 3.98 -15.35
N ASN A 246 17.13 4.22 -15.93
CA ASN A 246 16.67 5.55 -16.37
C ASN A 246 15.46 6.01 -15.56
#